data_aece4549723500295350ee5fd64a0bc8
#
_entry.id   aece4549723500295350ee5fd64a0bc8
#
_cell.length_a   1.000
_cell.length_b   1.000
_cell.length_c   1.000
_cell.angle_alpha   90.00
_cell.angle_beta   90.00
_cell.angle_gamma   90.00
#
_symmetry.space_group_name_H-M   'P 1'
#
loop_
_entity.id
_entity.type
_entity.pdbx_description
1 polymer ?
#
loop_
_entity_poly.entity_id
_entity_poly.type
_entity_poly.pdbx_seq_one_letter_code
_entity_poly.pdbx_strand_id
1 'polypeptide(L)'
;MKRCIYLIALLLISAILFVGCSDNKKTEDQSVDYSQYSFVNTSWTRDAEHDTETIRFGEDGSFTYYCGCGNPVNDSDLCEGYIYDDATKTITLDFIETTDEMVTTIKIVKCDENSLHLDFDGEIRIFEK
;
A
#
# COMPACT_ATOMS: atom_id res chain seq x y z
N MET A 1 -8.72 -20.17 58.26
CA MET A 1 -9.12 -20.15 56.86
C MET A 1 -9.45 -18.76 56.29
N LYS A 2 -9.90 -17.81 57.08
CA LYS A 2 -10.21 -16.43 56.54
C LYS A 2 -9.00 -15.60 56.17
N ARG A 3 -7.82 -15.88 56.69
CA ARG A 3 -6.58 -15.08 56.38
C ARG A 3 -5.91 -15.44 55.05
N CYS A 4 -6.13 -16.64 54.53
CA CYS A 4 -5.56 -17.01 53.22
C CYS A 4 -6.30 -16.41 52.03
N ILE A 5 -7.60 -16.13 52.19
CA ILE A 5 -8.42 -15.55 51.10
C ILE A 5 -8.01 -14.10 50.81
N TYR A 6 -7.63 -13.35 51.84
CA TYR A 6 -7.18 -11.95 51.67
C TYR A 6 -5.80 -11.85 51.01
N LEU A 7 -4.93 -12.83 51.23
CA LEU A 7 -3.61 -12.87 50.56
C LEU A 7 -3.71 -13.17 49.06
N ILE A 8 -4.65 -14.04 48.67
CA ILE A 8 -4.89 -14.37 47.27
C ILE A 8 -5.56 -13.18 46.56
N ALA A 9 -6.47 -12.48 47.20
CA ALA A 9 -7.10 -11.29 46.65
C ALA A 9 -6.09 -10.13 46.45
N LEU A 10 -5.14 -9.98 47.37
CA LEU A 10 -4.11 -8.96 47.28
C LEU A 10 -3.08 -9.26 46.16
N LEU A 11 -2.79 -10.54 45.91
CA LEU A 11 -1.91 -10.97 44.81
C LEU A 11 -2.57 -10.77 43.43
N LEU A 12 -3.89 -10.95 43.35
CA LEU A 12 -4.62 -10.72 42.09
C LEU A 12 -4.76 -9.23 41.74
N ILE A 13 -4.83 -8.35 42.73
CA ILE A 13 -4.90 -6.90 42.49
C ILE A 13 -3.54 -6.33 42.07
N SER A 14 -2.44 -6.92 42.54
CA SER A 14 -1.10 -6.46 42.11
C SER A 14 -0.74 -6.86 40.68
N ALA A 15 -1.39 -7.85 40.10
CA ALA A 15 -1.15 -8.26 38.70
C ALA A 15 -1.86 -7.37 37.68
N ILE A 16 -2.82 -6.54 38.08
CA ILE A 16 -3.57 -5.67 37.18
C ILE A 16 -2.89 -4.29 37.01
N LEU A 17 -1.94 -3.93 37.87
CA LEU A 17 -1.27 -2.62 37.82
C LEU A 17 -0.05 -2.57 36.88
N PHE A 18 0.30 -3.66 36.19
CA PHE A 18 1.40 -3.68 35.22
C PHE A 18 0.94 -3.64 33.75
N VAL A 19 -0.36 -3.44 33.49
CA VAL A 19 -0.88 -3.15 32.15
C VAL A 19 -1.17 -1.65 32.05
N GLY A 20 -0.15 -0.87 32.23
CA GLY A 20 -0.25 0.55 32.09
C GLY A 20 1.10 1.13 31.69
N CYS A 21 1.13 1.71 30.51
CA CYS A 21 2.21 2.50 29.93
C CYS A 21 3.35 1.71 29.28
N SER A 22 3.11 1.34 28.06
CA SER A 22 4.14 1.43 27.04
C SER A 22 3.55 2.07 25.79
N ASP A 23 3.14 3.32 25.92
CA ASP A 23 2.89 4.19 24.79
C ASP A 23 4.20 4.82 24.36
N ASN A 24 5.05 4.01 23.79
CA ASN A 24 6.07 4.36 22.83
C ASN A 24 6.28 3.12 21.94
N LYS A 25 5.21 2.67 21.30
CA LYS A 25 5.39 2.03 20.02
C LYS A 25 5.86 3.13 19.07
N LYS A 26 7.18 3.32 18.99
CA LYS A 26 7.78 3.51 17.67
C LYS A 26 7.04 2.51 16.80
N THR A 27 6.27 3.00 15.86
CA THR A 27 5.84 2.22 14.71
C THR A 27 7.14 1.66 14.16
N GLU A 28 7.44 0.39 14.42
CA GLU A 28 8.42 -0.33 13.65
C GLU A 28 7.89 -0.17 12.23
N ASP A 29 8.69 0.51 11.44
CA ASP A 29 8.57 0.61 10.01
C ASP A 29 8.63 -0.86 9.53
N GLN A 30 7.47 -1.51 9.49
CA GLN A 30 7.35 -2.84 8.92
C GLN A 30 7.59 -2.57 7.44
N SER A 31 8.82 -2.86 7.00
CA SER A 31 9.14 -2.88 5.60
C SER A 31 8.14 -3.82 4.93
N VAL A 32 7.22 -3.23 4.18
CA VAL A 32 6.22 -4.00 3.44
C VAL A 32 6.95 -4.73 2.33
N ASP A 33 6.76 -6.03 2.23
CA ASP A 33 7.33 -6.87 1.17
C ASP A 33 6.20 -7.35 0.25
N TYR A 34 6.13 -6.78 -0.93
CA TYR A 34 5.17 -7.12 -1.98
C TYR A 34 5.74 -8.08 -3.03
N SER A 35 6.95 -8.63 -2.86
CA SER A 35 7.64 -9.46 -3.85
C SER A 35 6.86 -10.70 -4.31
N GLN A 36 5.89 -11.15 -3.51
CA GLN A 36 5.02 -12.29 -3.80
C GLN A 36 3.98 -12.03 -4.90
N TYR A 37 3.72 -10.77 -5.26
CA TYR A 37 2.69 -10.43 -6.23
C TYR A 37 3.25 -10.27 -7.64
N SER A 38 2.58 -10.88 -8.63
CA SER A 38 3.06 -10.97 -10.02
C SER A 38 3.12 -9.63 -10.76
N PHE A 39 2.41 -8.61 -10.28
CA PHE A 39 2.47 -7.26 -10.86
C PHE A 39 3.67 -6.44 -10.37
N VAL A 40 4.37 -6.89 -9.31
CA VAL A 40 5.48 -6.20 -8.69
C VAL A 40 6.78 -6.45 -9.45
N ASN A 41 7.71 -5.49 -9.39
CA ASN A 41 9.03 -5.52 -10.06
C ASN A 41 8.97 -5.70 -11.59
N THR A 42 7.82 -5.47 -12.19
CA THR A 42 7.61 -5.53 -13.64
C THR A 42 7.32 -4.13 -14.15
N SER A 43 7.90 -3.77 -15.30
CA SER A 43 7.52 -2.56 -16.04
C SER A 43 6.35 -2.90 -16.96
N TRP A 44 5.23 -2.27 -16.71
CA TRP A 44 4.00 -2.45 -17.47
C TRP A 44 3.80 -1.24 -18.37
N THR A 45 3.59 -1.45 -19.66
CA THR A 45 3.47 -0.39 -20.65
C THR A 45 2.13 -0.43 -21.36
N ARG A 46 1.66 0.73 -21.79
CA ARG A 46 0.44 0.89 -22.55
C ARG A 46 0.64 1.99 -23.60
N ASP A 47 0.22 1.75 -24.82
CA ASP A 47 0.10 2.79 -25.82
C ASP A 47 -1.21 3.56 -25.59
N ALA A 48 -1.09 4.83 -25.24
CA ALA A 48 -2.18 5.77 -25.20
C ALA A 48 -2.23 6.55 -26.52
N GLU A 49 -3.34 7.24 -26.81
CA GLU A 49 -3.64 7.86 -28.13
C GLU A 49 -2.50 8.71 -28.72
N HIS A 50 -1.61 9.24 -27.89
CA HIS A 50 -0.48 10.09 -28.32
C HIS A 50 0.86 9.69 -27.69
N ASP A 51 0.89 8.75 -26.72
CA ASP A 51 2.07 8.49 -25.91
C ASP A 51 2.09 7.08 -25.34
N THR A 52 3.27 6.65 -24.88
CA THR A 52 3.44 5.41 -24.12
C THR A 52 3.42 5.71 -22.63
N GLU A 53 2.52 5.08 -21.90
CA GLU A 53 2.51 5.11 -20.43
C GLU A 53 3.26 3.89 -19.90
N THR A 54 4.09 4.09 -18.89
CA THR A 54 4.78 3.01 -18.18
C THR A 54 4.53 3.14 -16.69
N ILE A 55 4.20 2.02 -16.04
CA ILE A 55 3.91 1.94 -14.62
C ILE A 55 4.72 0.80 -14.01
N ARG A 56 5.24 1.02 -12.81
CA ARG A 56 5.97 0.01 -12.06
C ARG A 56 5.67 0.11 -10.57
N PHE A 57 5.44 -1.04 -9.95
CA PHE A 57 5.27 -1.21 -8.51
C PHE A 57 6.50 -1.92 -7.96
N GLY A 58 7.20 -1.33 -7.01
CA GLY A 58 8.35 -1.93 -6.34
C GLY A 58 7.93 -2.85 -5.20
N GLU A 59 8.74 -3.84 -4.86
CA GLU A 59 8.50 -4.76 -3.74
C GLU A 59 8.51 -4.07 -2.37
N ASP A 60 9.18 -2.93 -2.29
CA ASP A 60 9.31 -2.07 -1.13
C ASP A 60 8.14 -1.08 -0.96
N GLY A 61 7.12 -1.16 -1.83
CA GLY A 61 6.00 -0.22 -1.86
C GLY A 61 6.26 1.03 -2.69
N SER A 62 7.40 1.12 -3.38
CA SER A 62 7.66 2.22 -4.30
C SER A 62 6.78 2.16 -5.54
N PHE A 63 6.44 3.33 -6.09
CA PHE A 63 5.60 3.47 -7.28
C PHE A 63 6.26 4.39 -8.28
N THR A 64 6.26 4.00 -9.55
CA THR A 64 6.77 4.83 -10.63
C THR A 64 5.76 4.87 -11.77
N TYR A 65 5.47 6.07 -12.25
CA TYR A 65 4.65 6.32 -13.44
C TYR A 65 5.43 7.21 -14.39
N TYR A 66 5.42 6.87 -15.66
CA TYR A 66 6.03 7.65 -16.72
C TYR A 66 5.05 7.75 -17.89
N CYS A 67 4.84 8.98 -18.38
CA CYS A 67 4.11 9.27 -19.61
C CYS A 67 5.08 9.88 -20.61
N GLY A 68 5.14 9.32 -21.83
CA GLY A 68 6.01 9.79 -22.92
C GLY A 68 5.63 11.15 -23.53
N CYS A 69 4.62 11.83 -22.99
CA CYS A 69 4.05 13.08 -23.53
C CYS A 69 4.98 14.31 -23.49
N GLY A 70 6.26 14.11 -23.24
CA GLY A 70 7.27 15.19 -23.29
C GLY A 70 7.16 16.21 -22.15
N ASN A 71 6.23 16.02 -21.24
CA ASN A 71 6.11 16.81 -20.04
C ASN A 71 6.71 16.00 -18.88
N PRO A 72 7.88 16.38 -18.35
CA PRO A 72 8.58 15.61 -17.32
C PRO A 72 7.95 15.78 -15.94
N VAL A 73 6.69 16.13 -15.84
CA VAL A 73 5.97 15.99 -14.59
C VAL A 73 5.73 14.49 -14.40
N ASN A 74 6.77 13.82 -13.92
CA ASN A 74 6.62 12.49 -13.37
C ASN A 74 5.68 12.61 -12.17
N ASP A 75 4.43 12.21 -12.33
CA ASP A 75 3.51 12.11 -11.20
C ASP A 75 4.09 11.21 -10.08
N SER A 76 5.09 10.38 -10.44
CA SER A 76 5.88 9.60 -9.49
C SER A 76 6.68 10.45 -8.50
N ASP A 77 7.10 11.66 -8.86
CA ASP A 77 7.83 12.55 -7.95
C ASP A 77 6.91 13.11 -6.84
N LEU A 78 5.61 13.00 -7.03
CA LEU A 78 4.58 13.40 -6.07
C LEU A 78 4.02 12.22 -5.28
N CYS A 79 4.36 10.97 -5.64
CA CYS A 79 3.89 9.76 -5.00
C CYS A 79 4.99 9.17 -4.12
N GLU A 80 4.77 9.10 -2.81
CA GLU A 80 5.70 8.49 -1.86
C GLU A 80 5.72 6.96 -1.96
N GLY A 81 4.62 6.37 -2.44
CA GLY A 81 4.53 4.93 -2.59
C GLY A 81 3.11 4.42 -2.80
N TYR A 82 2.94 3.12 -2.58
CA TYR A 82 1.62 2.50 -2.65
C TYR A 82 1.39 1.51 -1.51
N ILE A 83 0.13 1.28 -1.21
CA ILE A 83 -0.34 0.22 -0.32
C ILE A 83 -1.25 -0.70 -1.14
N TYR A 84 -1.02 -2.01 -1.06
CA TYR A 84 -1.86 -3.01 -1.72
C TYR A 84 -2.67 -3.81 -0.71
N ASP A 85 -3.98 -3.85 -0.92
CA ASP A 85 -4.92 -4.71 -0.19
C ASP A 85 -5.30 -5.91 -1.06
N ASP A 86 -4.78 -7.08 -0.71
CA ASP A 86 -5.02 -8.32 -1.45
C ASP A 86 -6.46 -8.80 -1.35
N ALA A 87 -7.17 -8.50 -0.27
CA ALA A 87 -8.56 -8.92 -0.08
C ALA A 87 -9.51 -8.21 -1.05
N THR A 88 -9.26 -6.94 -1.31
CA THR A 88 -10.06 -6.10 -2.22
C THR A 88 -9.44 -5.95 -3.60
N LYS A 89 -8.17 -6.38 -3.78
CA LYS A 89 -7.36 -6.16 -4.98
C LYS A 89 -7.16 -4.69 -5.31
N THR A 90 -7.04 -3.88 -4.27
CA THR A 90 -6.97 -2.43 -4.38
C THR A 90 -5.57 -1.92 -4.06
N ILE A 91 -5.05 -1.05 -4.92
CA ILE A 91 -3.84 -0.28 -4.74
C ILE A 91 -4.24 1.13 -4.33
N THR A 92 -3.74 1.63 -3.21
CA THR A 92 -3.87 3.02 -2.80
C THR A 92 -2.52 3.70 -2.99
N LEU A 93 -2.50 4.79 -3.76
CA LEU A 93 -1.31 5.60 -4.00
C LEU A 93 -1.21 6.67 -2.90
N ASP A 94 -0.03 6.80 -2.33
CA ASP A 94 0.27 7.79 -1.30
C ASP A 94 0.96 8.99 -1.94
N PHE A 95 0.20 10.06 -2.17
CA PHE A 95 0.70 11.29 -2.76
C PHE A 95 1.06 12.31 -1.66
N ILE A 96 2.16 13.03 -1.86
CA ILE A 96 2.62 14.12 -0.99
C ILE A 96 1.55 15.23 -0.94
N GLU A 97 0.96 15.54 -2.08
CA GLU A 97 -0.14 16.49 -2.19
C GLU A 97 -1.24 15.86 -3.05
N THR A 98 -2.50 15.93 -2.59
CA THR A 98 -3.64 15.44 -3.33
C THR A 98 -4.49 16.60 -3.85
N THR A 99 -5.00 16.46 -5.07
CA THR A 99 -6.04 17.32 -5.64
C THR A 99 -7.31 16.49 -5.87
N ASP A 100 -8.45 17.13 -5.96
CA ASP A 100 -9.74 16.46 -6.18
C ASP A 100 -9.82 15.70 -7.52
N GLU A 101 -8.86 15.96 -8.42
CA GLU A 101 -8.78 15.33 -9.75
C GLU A 101 -7.85 14.11 -9.79
N MET A 102 -7.10 13.83 -8.71
CA MET A 102 -6.14 12.73 -8.68
C MET A 102 -6.82 11.41 -8.32
N VAL A 103 -6.56 10.38 -9.13
CA VAL A 103 -6.96 9.01 -8.81
C VAL A 103 -5.97 8.43 -7.81
N THR A 104 -6.38 8.34 -6.56
CA THR A 104 -5.56 7.79 -5.47
C THR A 104 -5.77 6.29 -5.26
N THR A 105 -6.83 5.73 -5.83
CA THR A 105 -7.21 4.32 -5.65
C THR A 105 -7.37 3.64 -7.00
N ILE A 106 -6.66 2.53 -7.19
CA ILE A 106 -6.65 1.74 -8.43
C ILE A 106 -7.04 0.30 -8.05
N LYS A 107 -7.92 -0.32 -8.81
CA LYS A 107 -8.29 -1.71 -8.60
C LYS A 107 -7.64 -2.61 -9.64
N ILE A 108 -6.99 -3.69 -9.21
CA ILE A 108 -6.52 -4.74 -10.11
C ILE A 108 -7.71 -5.61 -10.52
N VAL A 109 -8.09 -5.51 -11.79
CA VAL A 109 -9.17 -6.32 -12.38
C VAL A 109 -8.65 -7.66 -12.82
N LYS A 110 -7.44 -7.67 -13.42
CA LYS A 110 -6.76 -8.87 -13.90
C LYS A 110 -5.25 -8.64 -13.88
N CYS A 111 -4.51 -9.67 -13.52
CA CYS A 111 -3.07 -9.73 -13.70
C CYS A 111 -2.68 -11.13 -14.14
N ASP A 112 -2.00 -11.24 -15.27
CA ASP A 112 -1.41 -12.48 -15.77
C ASP A 112 0.05 -12.26 -16.21
N GLU A 113 0.66 -13.25 -16.85
CA GLU A 113 2.08 -13.19 -17.24
C GLU A 113 2.40 -12.07 -18.23
N ASN A 114 1.42 -11.61 -19.01
CA ASN A 114 1.62 -10.69 -20.13
C ASN A 114 0.84 -9.38 -19.98
N SER A 115 -0.19 -9.35 -19.15
CA SER A 115 -1.07 -8.19 -19.04
C SER A 115 -1.48 -7.85 -17.60
N LEU A 116 -1.62 -6.56 -17.34
CA LEU A 116 -2.13 -5.98 -16.12
C LEU A 116 -3.30 -5.04 -16.45
N HIS A 117 -4.50 -5.38 -15.98
CA HIS A 117 -5.70 -4.59 -16.19
C HIS A 117 -6.01 -3.84 -14.90
N LEU A 118 -6.00 -2.53 -14.97
CA LEU A 118 -6.23 -1.63 -13.86
C LEU A 118 -7.48 -0.79 -14.10
N ASP A 119 -8.32 -0.67 -13.08
CA ASP A 119 -9.49 0.19 -13.07
C ASP A 119 -9.16 1.49 -12.32
N PHE A 120 -9.19 2.58 -13.05
CA PHE A 120 -8.97 3.94 -12.57
C PHE A 120 -10.34 4.64 -12.50
N ASP A 121 -11.06 4.47 -11.41
CA ASP A 121 -12.38 5.08 -11.16
C ASP A 121 -13.41 4.82 -12.29
N GLY A 122 -13.47 3.54 -12.73
CA GLY A 122 -14.38 3.08 -13.78
C GLY A 122 -13.79 3.08 -15.20
N GLU A 123 -12.58 3.60 -15.40
CA GLU A 123 -11.82 3.48 -16.65
C GLU A 123 -10.84 2.32 -16.55
N ILE A 124 -11.05 1.27 -17.33
CA ILE A 124 -10.13 0.14 -17.37
C ILE A 124 -9.01 0.42 -18.36
N ARG A 125 -7.77 0.42 -17.88
CA ARG A 125 -6.54 0.55 -18.65
C ARG A 125 -5.81 -0.78 -18.67
N ILE A 126 -5.37 -1.21 -19.86
CA ILE A 126 -4.66 -2.46 -20.08
C ILE A 126 -3.21 -2.14 -20.36
N PHE A 127 -2.33 -2.69 -19.54
CA PHE A 127 -0.89 -2.58 -19.69
C PHE A 127 -0.32 -3.94 -20.05
N GLU A 128 0.76 -3.95 -20.83
CA GLU A 128 1.47 -5.14 -21.28
C GLU A 128 2.95 -5.08 -20.85
N LYS A 129 3.62 -6.25 -20.84
CA LYS A 129 5.07 -6.35 -20.57
C LYS A 129 5.87 -5.91 -21.77
#